data_9aa6b213adf14d30fdfef003686954ec
#
_entry.id   9aa6b213adf14d30fdfef003686954ec
#
_cell.length_a   1.000
_cell.length_b   1.000
_cell.length_c   1.000
_cell.angle_alpha   90.00
_cell.angle_beta   90.00
_cell.angle_gamma   90.00
#
_symmetry.space_group_name_H-M   'P 1'
#
loop_
_entity.id
_entity.type
_entity.pdbx_description
1 polymer ?
#
loop_
_entity_poly.entity_id
_entity_poly.type
_entity_poly.pdbx_seq_one_letter_code
_entity_poly.pdbx_strand_id
1 'polypeptide(L)'
;MGRVFVAGSINMDVVATADRHPRIGETIAGQAVLYFPGGKGANQAVAAAKLGAATTLIGRLGRDAFGDELKAFLAAQRVDLTFVQDTAEAHTGTAIITVANADNTIVVIPGANALVSAADVEAPVLAKGDIAVSQFEIPQTAISAFFKRARAAGATTILNPAPAIEFSRELLDLVDILILNETELGFLTKTELRDTDDYPRLIEAARSLQINKDKIICVTLGKRGIVALIDGQPHTDLGRAVKAVDTTGAGDCFVGAVAALLADGQPVRSAFRYANIAASVCVQRMGAAPSMPTVAEVSEALSARRPPEYRAP
;
A
#
# COMPACT_ATOMS: atom_id res chain seq x y z
N MET A 1 -13.08 -19.11 0.89
CA MET A 1 -12.53 -17.76 0.84
C MET A 1 -11.36 -17.66 1.80
N GLY A 2 -10.24 -17.17 1.35
CA GLY A 2 -9.08 -16.83 2.19
C GLY A 2 -9.34 -15.53 2.97
N ARG A 3 -8.45 -15.24 3.91
CA ARG A 3 -8.45 -13.98 4.69
C ARG A 3 -7.24 -13.13 4.27
N VAL A 4 -7.31 -11.84 4.53
CA VAL A 4 -6.17 -10.93 4.34
C VAL A 4 -5.58 -10.59 5.71
N PHE A 5 -4.29 -10.84 5.88
CA PHE A 5 -3.51 -10.42 7.05
C PHE A 5 -2.51 -9.36 6.62
N VAL A 6 -2.58 -8.19 7.23
CA VAL A 6 -1.67 -7.09 6.94
C VAL A 6 -0.79 -6.86 8.17
N ALA A 7 0.51 -7.13 8.07
CA ALA A 7 1.49 -6.71 9.07
C ALA A 7 2.11 -5.40 8.62
N GLY A 8 1.79 -4.29 9.32
CA GLY A 8 2.21 -2.99 8.81
C GLY A 8 1.94 -1.82 9.76
N SER A 9 2.26 -0.64 9.26
CA SER A 9 2.19 0.62 9.97
C SER A 9 0.77 1.14 10.15
N ILE A 10 0.61 1.90 11.22
CA ILE A 10 -0.60 2.66 11.54
C ILE A 10 -0.14 4.07 11.93
N ASN A 11 -0.52 5.09 11.17
CA ASN A 11 -0.08 6.47 11.38
C ASN A 11 -1.26 7.42 11.49
N MET A 12 -1.05 8.52 12.23
CA MET A 12 -1.84 9.71 12.07
C MET A 12 -1.10 10.68 11.15
N ASP A 13 -1.69 11.02 10.02
CA ASP A 13 -1.16 12.02 9.09
C ASP A 13 -1.63 13.40 9.52
N VAL A 14 -0.71 14.25 9.97
CA VAL A 14 -0.94 15.64 10.40
C VAL A 14 -0.57 16.56 9.25
N VAL A 15 -1.59 17.11 8.58
CA VAL A 15 -1.44 17.91 7.37
C VAL A 15 -1.60 19.39 7.70
N ALA A 16 -0.53 20.15 7.62
CA ALA A 16 -0.55 21.61 7.73
C ALA A 16 -0.58 22.23 6.33
N THR A 17 -1.52 23.15 6.09
CA THR A 17 -1.61 23.89 4.82
C THR A 17 -1.10 25.33 5.00
N ALA A 18 -0.36 25.82 4.01
CA ALA A 18 0.17 27.18 3.99
C ALA A 18 0.25 27.70 2.54
N ASP A 19 0.42 29.01 2.37
CA ASP A 19 0.59 29.62 1.04
C ASP A 19 1.90 29.19 0.37
N ARG A 20 2.95 28.94 1.17
CA ARG A 20 4.27 28.47 0.73
C ARG A 20 4.96 27.66 1.81
N HIS A 21 5.98 26.92 1.44
CA HIS A 21 6.85 26.27 2.42
C HIS A 21 7.72 27.31 3.18
N PRO A 22 7.93 27.15 4.51
CA PRO A 22 8.87 27.98 5.26
C PRO A 22 10.31 27.72 4.82
N ARG A 23 11.14 28.74 4.85
CA ARG A 23 12.60 28.59 4.71
C ARG A 23 13.23 28.19 6.05
N ILE A 24 14.44 27.68 6.00
CA ILE A 24 15.20 27.36 7.22
C ILE A 24 15.28 28.60 8.13
N GLY A 25 14.88 28.47 9.41
CA GLY A 25 14.84 29.54 10.39
C GLY A 25 13.62 30.46 10.29
N GLU A 26 12.68 30.22 9.38
CA GLU A 26 11.53 31.10 9.18
C GLU A 26 10.29 30.53 9.90
N THR A 27 9.48 31.43 10.46
CA THR A 27 8.13 31.14 10.94
C THR A 27 7.11 31.80 10.03
N ILE A 28 6.15 31.03 9.54
CA ILE A 28 5.04 31.54 8.71
C ILE A 28 3.70 31.20 9.35
N ALA A 29 2.65 31.93 8.99
CA ALA A 29 1.29 31.60 9.34
C ALA A 29 0.79 30.45 8.42
N GLY A 30 0.20 29.41 9.02
CA GLY A 30 -0.53 28.37 8.29
C GLY A 30 -2.00 28.77 8.11
N GLN A 31 -2.71 28.01 7.26
CA GLN A 31 -4.14 28.22 6.97
C GLN A 31 -5.02 27.22 7.74
N ALA A 32 -4.61 25.95 7.82
CA ALA A 32 -5.33 24.90 8.50
C ALA A 32 -4.40 23.78 8.96
N VAL A 33 -4.85 23.01 9.94
CA VAL A 33 -4.32 21.68 10.26
C VAL A 33 -5.46 20.67 10.11
N LEU A 34 -5.14 19.56 9.43
CA LEU A 34 -6.07 18.45 9.19
C LEU A 34 -5.43 17.16 9.69
N TYR A 35 -6.25 16.23 10.16
CA TYR A 35 -5.80 14.92 10.65
C TYR A 35 -6.44 13.84 9.81
N PHE A 36 -5.64 12.92 9.27
CA PHE A 36 -6.14 11.81 8.48
C PHE A 36 -5.57 10.49 9.01
N PRO A 37 -6.42 9.46 9.20
CA PRO A 37 -5.94 8.11 9.37
C PRO A 37 -5.10 7.68 8.17
N GLY A 38 -3.90 7.18 8.43
CA GLY A 38 -2.91 6.83 7.44
C GLY A 38 -2.00 5.67 7.91
N GLY A 39 -0.82 5.58 7.32
CA GLY A 39 0.09 4.45 7.44
C GLY A 39 -0.23 3.38 6.40
N LYS A 40 0.80 2.89 5.69
CA LYS A 40 0.62 1.95 4.56
C LYS A 40 -0.11 0.67 4.98
N GLY A 41 0.21 0.13 6.16
CA GLY A 41 -0.46 -1.05 6.69
C GLY A 41 -1.95 -0.81 6.92
N ALA A 42 -2.32 0.27 7.58
CA ALA A 42 -3.70 0.64 7.82
C ALA A 42 -4.46 0.93 6.52
N ASN A 43 -3.84 1.67 5.59
CA ASN A 43 -4.43 1.97 4.28
C ASN A 43 -4.75 0.70 3.49
N GLN A 44 -3.80 -0.23 3.40
CA GLN A 44 -3.95 -1.49 2.67
C GLN A 44 -4.99 -2.41 3.33
N ALA A 45 -5.03 -2.44 4.67
CA ALA A 45 -6.04 -3.19 5.40
C ALA A 45 -7.45 -2.62 5.17
N VAL A 46 -7.62 -1.29 5.25
CA VAL A 46 -8.90 -0.62 4.96
C VAL A 46 -9.35 -0.87 3.53
N ALA A 47 -8.43 -0.78 2.56
CA ALA A 47 -8.74 -1.07 1.16
C ALA A 47 -9.25 -2.50 0.98
N ALA A 48 -8.55 -3.49 1.55
CA ALA A 48 -8.96 -4.89 1.46
C ALA A 48 -10.32 -5.14 2.14
N ALA A 49 -10.55 -4.58 3.34
CA ALA A 49 -11.80 -4.74 4.09
C ALA A 49 -13.00 -4.11 3.34
N LYS A 50 -12.84 -2.87 2.82
CA LYS A 50 -13.91 -2.19 2.05
C LYS A 50 -14.22 -2.90 0.74
N LEU A 51 -13.28 -3.67 0.21
CA LEU A 51 -13.45 -4.51 -0.99
C LEU A 51 -13.90 -5.94 -0.66
N GLY A 52 -14.35 -6.17 0.58
CA GLY A 52 -15.10 -7.36 0.97
C GLY A 52 -14.27 -8.49 1.57
N ALA A 53 -12.95 -8.35 1.73
CA ALA A 53 -12.12 -9.35 2.37
C ALA A 53 -12.26 -9.33 3.89
N ALA A 54 -12.28 -10.50 4.53
CA ALA A 54 -12.07 -10.61 5.97
C ALA A 54 -10.61 -10.24 6.26
N THR A 55 -10.39 -9.05 6.86
CA THR A 55 -9.08 -8.43 6.97
C THR A 55 -8.67 -8.22 8.41
N THR A 56 -7.50 -8.72 8.78
CA THR A 56 -6.88 -8.56 10.11
C THR A 56 -5.62 -7.72 9.97
N LEU A 57 -5.50 -6.69 10.80
CA LEU A 57 -4.29 -5.86 10.89
C LEU A 57 -3.43 -6.30 12.08
N ILE A 58 -2.13 -6.40 11.85
CA ILE A 58 -1.10 -6.71 12.83
C ILE A 58 -0.18 -5.49 12.90
N GLY A 59 -0.03 -4.90 14.07
CA GLY A 59 0.77 -3.69 14.23
C GLY A 59 0.78 -3.19 15.66
N ARG A 60 1.30 -1.97 15.85
CA ARG A 60 1.35 -1.34 17.18
C ARG A 60 0.86 0.10 17.13
N LEU A 61 0.21 0.52 18.20
CA LEU A 61 -0.22 1.89 18.48
C LEU A 61 0.34 2.35 19.81
N GLY A 62 0.60 3.63 19.94
CA GLY A 62 0.90 4.27 21.21
C GLY A 62 -0.37 4.37 22.09
N ARG A 63 -0.20 4.41 23.41
CA ARG A 63 -1.27 4.75 24.35
C ARG A 63 -1.48 6.26 24.39
N ASP A 64 -2.01 6.82 23.32
CA ASP A 64 -2.25 8.25 23.13
C ASP A 64 -3.54 8.52 22.35
N ALA A 65 -3.93 9.79 22.24
CA ALA A 65 -5.17 10.20 21.58
C ALA A 65 -5.23 9.77 20.11
N PHE A 66 -4.09 9.77 19.39
CA PHE A 66 -4.03 9.30 18.03
C PHE A 66 -4.26 7.79 17.92
N GLY A 67 -3.70 7.01 18.86
CA GLY A 67 -3.94 5.57 18.94
C GLY A 67 -5.41 5.24 19.13
N ASP A 68 -6.10 5.93 20.04
CA ASP A 68 -7.53 5.73 20.31
C ASP A 68 -8.39 6.09 19.09
N GLU A 69 -8.11 7.23 18.43
CA GLU A 69 -8.82 7.68 17.24
C GLU A 69 -8.63 6.71 16.06
N LEU A 70 -7.38 6.24 15.82
CA LEU A 70 -7.07 5.30 14.75
C LEU A 70 -7.73 3.93 14.97
N LYS A 71 -7.78 3.43 16.22
CA LYS A 71 -8.53 2.21 16.54
C LYS A 71 -10.01 2.34 16.24
N ALA A 72 -10.63 3.43 16.68
CA ALA A 72 -12.03 3.67 16.42
C ALA A 72 -12.33 3.75 14.91
N PHE A 73 -11.49 4.46 14.16
CA PHE A 73 -11.59 4.56 12.71
C PHE A 73 -11.48 3.18 12.03
N LEU A 74 -10.42 2.42 12.33
CA LEU A 74 -10.14 1.13 11.69
C LEU A 74 -11.24 0.10 11.99
N ALA A 75 -11.73 0.07 13.24
CA ALA A 75 -12.86 -0.79 13.63
C ALA A 75 -14.14 -0.43 12.84
N ALA A 76 -14.42 0.87 12.63
CA ALA A 76 -15.53 1.33 11.81
C ALA A 76 -15.41 0.92 10.33
N GLN A 77 -14.17 0.72 9.84
CA GLN A 77 -13.91 0.16 8.50
C GLN A 77 -13.94 -1.38 8.46
N ARG A 78 -14.34 -2.06 9.54
CA ARG A 78 -14.43 -3.52 9.68
C ARG A 78 -13.08 -4.24 9.57
N VAL A 79 -12.00 -3.58 9.91
CA VAL A 79 -10.68 -4.21 10.09
C VAL A 79 -10.64 -4.88 11.45
N ASP A 80 -10.28 -6.15 11.49
CA ASP A 80 -10.04 -6.87 12.73
C ASP A 80 -8.72 -6.42 13.37
N LEU A 81 -8.78 -5.88 14.59
CA LEU A 81 -7.66 -5.32 15.34
C LEU A 81 -7.17 -6.23 16.47
N THR A 82 -7.58 -7.49 16.50
CA THR A 82 -7.21 -8.46 17.54
C THR A 82 -5.69 -8.53 17.78
N PHE A 83 -4.90 -8.30 16.73
CA PHE A 83 -3.43 -8.34 16.80
C PHE A 83 -2.77 -6.96 16.69
N VAL A 84 -3.51 -5.88 16.93
CA VAL A 84 -2.94 -4.55 17.11
C VAL A 84 -2.64 -4.36 18.61
N GLN A 85 -1.35 -4.22 18.94
CA GLN A 85 -0.88 -4.09 20.31
C GLN A 85 -0.74 -2.62 20.72
N ASP A 86 -1.11 -2.32 21.97
CA ASP A 86 -0.86 -1.02 22.59
C ASP A 86 0.48 -0.99 23.31
N THR A 87 1.23 0.08 23.12
CA THR A 87 2.49 0.29 23.83
C THR A 87 2.51 1.64 24.55
N ALA A 88 3.15 1.66 25.73
CA ALA A 88 3.49 2.88 26.44
C ALA A 88 4.94 3.36 26.15
N GLU A 89 5.71 2.57 25.39
CA GLU A 89 7.13 2.80 25.12
C GLU A 89 7.35 3.85 24.02
N ALA A 90 6.36 4.05 23.15
CA ALA A 90 6.41 5.02 22.07
C ALA A 90 5.03 5.59 21.76
N HIS A 91 4.99 6.80 21.22
CA HIS A 91 3.78 7.39 20.66
C HIS A 91 3.35 6.68 19.38
N THR A 92 2.09 6.84 19.02
CA THR A 92 1.55 6.40 17.73
C THR A 92 2.36 6.97 16.58
N GLY A 93 2.59 6.17 15.54
CA GLY A 93 3.25 6.61 14.31
C GLY A 93 2.57 7.84 13.72
N THR A 94 3.35 8.80 13.24
CA THR A 94 2.83 10.09 12.75
C THR A 94 3.58 10.53 11.50
N ALA A 95 2.86 10.99 10.48
CA ALA A 95 3.45 11.71 9.35
C ALA A 95 3.12 13.21 9.50
N ILE A 96 4.15 14.06 9.51
CA ILE A 96 3.99 15.52 9.49
C ILE A 96 4.11 15.96 8.04
N ILE A 97 3.03 16.48 7.50
CA ILE A 97 2.92 16.85 6.09
C ILE A 97 2.67 18.34 5.98
N THR A 98 3.50 19.04 5.24
CA THR A 98 3.25 20.44 4.88
C THR A 98 2.84 20.48 3.41
N VAL A 99 1.67 21.05 3.12
CA VAL A 99 1.15 21.25 1.76
C VAL A 99 1.16 22.74 1.43
N ALA A 100 1.86 23.10 0.36
CA ALA A 100 1.93 24.47 -0.13
C ALA A 100 2.27 24.49 -1.63
N ASN A 101 1.73 25.43 -2.41
CA ASN A 101 2.02 25.60 -3.85
C ASN A 101 1.77 24.31 -4.69
N ALA A 102 0.76 23.53 -4.34
CA ALA A 102 0.46 22.23 -4.97
C ALA A 102 1.59 21.19 -4.85
N ASP A 103 2.48 21.34 -3.86
CA ASP A 103 3.54 20.40 -3.52
C ASP A 103 3.49 20.06 -2.03
N ASN A 104 4.22 19.03 -1.60
CA ASN A 104 4.28 18.64 -0.20
C ASN A 104 5.68 18.29 0.27
N THR A 105 5.87 18.41 1.59
CA THR A 105 7.02 17.85 2.30
C THR A 105 6.53 16.96 3.41
N ILE A 106 7.17 15.81 3.62
CA ILE A 106 6.72 14.79 4.56
C ILE A 106 7.87 14.36 5.47
N VAL A 107 7.62 14.36 6.78
CA VAL A 107 8.51 13.76 7.78
C VAL A 107 7.73 12.63 8.46
N VAL A 108 8.21 11.41 8.35
CA VAL A 108 7.59 10.24 8.99
C VAL A 108 8.31 9.94 10.30
N ILE A 109 7.54 9.88 11.37
CA ILE A 109 7.98 9.45 12.70
C ILE A 109 7.39 8.06 12.94
N PRO A 110 8.18 6.99 12.92
CA PRO A 110 7.66 5.63 13.05
C PRO A 110 6.92 5.37 14.36
N GLY A 111 7.39 5.93 15.47
CA GLY A 111 6.77 5.73 16.78
C GLY A 111 6.60 4.25 17.11
N ALA A 112 5.39 3.84 17.52
CA ALA A 112 5.06 2.47 17.86
C ALA A 112 5.28 1.47 16.71
N ASN A 113 5.22 1.90 15.45
CA ASN A 113 5.49 1.03 14.30
C ASN A 113 6.92 0.46 14.33
N ALA A 114 7.89 1.21 14.83
CA ALA A 114 9.28 0.75 14.96
C ALA A 114 9.45 -0.38 15.99
N LEU A 115 8.48 -0.57 16.86
CA LEU A 115 8.49 -1.61 17.92
C LEU A 115 7.82 -2.92 17.45
N VAL A 116 7.24 -2.97 16.26
CA VAL A 116 6.66 -4.22 15.73
C VAL A 116 7.77 -5.26 15.60
N SER A 117 7.53 -6.44 16.12
CA SER A 117 8.53 -7.50 16.28
C SER A 117 8.03 -8.85 15.75
N ALA A 118 8.91 -9.84 15.74
CA ALA A 118 8.54 -11.21 15.39
C ALA A 118 7.43 -11.77 16.29
N ALA A 119 7.41 -11.40 17.59
CA ALA A 119 6.39 -11.85 18.53
C ALA A 119 4.97 -11.36 18.16
N ASP A 120 4.84 -10.15 17.59
CA ASP A 120 3.54 -9.62 17.19
C ASP A 120 2.91 -10.40 16.03
N VAL A 121 3.74 -11.02 15.19
CA VAL A 121 3.31 -11.78 14.02
C VAL A 121 3.21 -13.28 14.27
N GLU A 122 3.49 -13.74 15.47
CA GLU A 122 3.39 -15.17 15.85
C GLU A 122 1.96 -15.64 16.11
N ALA A 123 1.14 -14.81 16.73
CA ALA A 123 -0.18 -15.17 17.19
C ALA A 123 -1.21 -15.46 16.07
N PRO A 124 -1.24 -14.75 14.92
CA PRO A 124 -2.20 -15.03 13.86
C PRO A 124 -2.06 -16.45 13.29
N VAL A 125 -3.17 -17.16 13.17
CA VAL A 125 -3.21 -18.48 12.54
C VAL A 125 -3.49 -18.32 11.05
N LEU A 126 -2.45 -18.44 10.24
CA LEU A 126 -2.51 -18.41 8.78
C LEU A 126 -2.84 -19.81 8.23
N ALA A 127 -3.50 -19.86 7.08
CA ALA A 127 -3.87 -21.08 6.37
C ALA A 127 -3.64 -20.94 4.87
N LYS A 128 -3.69 -22.05 4.16
CA LYS A 128 -3.65 -22.08 2.69
C LYS A 128 -4.81 -21.28 2.12
N GLY A 129 -4.49 -20.38 1.17
CA GLY A 129 -5.44 -19.46 0.55
C GLY A 129 -5.57 -18.11 1.25
N ASP A 130 -4.98 -17.94 2.47
CA ASP A 130 -4.84 -16.62 3.07
C ASP A 130 -3.78 -15.77 2.33
N ILE A 131 -3.90 -14.46 2.43
CA ILE A 131 -2.96 -13.50 1.84
C ILE A 131 -2.27 -12.72 2.96
N ALA A 132 -0.94 -12.74 2.96
CA ALA A 132 -0.10 -12.02 3.91
C ALA A 132 0.53 -10.80 3.21
N VAL A 133 0.25 -9.60 3.69
CA VAL A 133 0.69 -8.33 3.09
C VAL A 133 1.58 -7.57 4.05
N SER A 134 2.67 -6.96 3.55
CA SER A 134 3.50 -6.05 4.34
C SER A 134 4.19 -4.97 3.50
N GLN A 135 4.75 -3.95 4.18
CA GLN A 135 5.42 -2.78 3.62
C GLN A 135 6.63 -2.41 4.52
N PHE A 136 7.46 -1.45 4.09
CA PHE A 136 8.69 -1.10 4.82
C PHE A 136 8.52 0.04 5.85
N GLU A 137 7.34 0.18 6.43
CA GLU A 137 7.11 1.11 7.55
C GLU A 137 7.10 0.41 8.92
N ILE A 138 7.43 -0.89 8.95
CA ILE A 138 7.73 -1.68 10.16
C ILE A 138 9.08 -2.40 9.98
N PRO A 139 9.71 -2.90 11.06
CA PRO A 139 11.01 -3.57 10.95
C PRO A 139 11.00 -4.77 10.01
N GLN A 140 11.99 -4.84 9.11
CA GLN A 140 12.13 -5.95 8.14
C GLN A 140 12.28 -7.33 8.82
N THR A 141 12.79 -7.37 10.04
CA THR A 141 12.85 -8.61 10.85
C THR A 141 11.48 -9.16 11.16
N ALA A 142 10.51 -8.30 11.49
CA ALA A 142 9.11 -8.68 11.70
C ALA A 142 8.47 -9.14 10.38
N ILE A 143 8.71 -8.44 9.27
CA ILE A 143 8.22 -8.81 7.94
C ILE A 143 8.75 -10.19 7.54
N SER A 144 10.04 -10.44 7.74
CA SER A 144 10.67 -11.74 7.44
C SER A 144 10.06 -12.87 8.27
N ALA A 145 9.83 -12.64 9.57
CA ALA A 145 9.17 -13.62 10.45
C ALA A 145 7.73 -13.90 9.98
N PHE A 146 6.97 -12.85 9.66
CA PHE A 146 5.61 -12.97 9.15
C PHE A 146 5.53 -13.78 7.86
N PHE A 147 6.36 -13.45 6.87
CA PHE A 147 6.35 -14.14 5.56
C PHE A 147 6.86 -15.58 5.65
N LYS A 148 7.83 -15.89 6.53
CA LYS A 148 8.24 -17.28 6.80
C LYS A 148 7.06 -18.11 7.28
N ARG A 149 6.26 -17.58 8.21
CA ARG A 149 5.07 -18.25 8.74
C ARG A 149 3.98 -18.39 7.69
N ALA A 150 3.72 -17.32 6.91
CA ALA A 150 2.74 -17.33 5.85
C ALA A 150 3.05 -18.44 4.82
N ARG A 151 4.28 -18.51 4.35
CA ARG A 151 4.72 -19.56 3.41
C ARG A 151 4.63 -20.96 4.01
N ALA A 152 5.00 -21.14 5.26
CA ALA A 152 4.88 -22.42 5.96
C ALA A 152 3.41 -22.90 6.06
N ALA A 153 2.47 -21.95 6.14
CA ALA A 153 1.04 -22.22 6.15
C ALA A 153 0.42 -22.37 4.74
N GLY A 154 1.18 -22.14 3.67
CA GLY A 154 0.71 -22.14 2.29
C GLY A 154 -0.10 -20.91 1.90
N ALA A 155 0.03 -19.81 2.65
CA ALA A 155 -0.51 -18.50 2.31
C ALA A 155 0.35 -17.79 1.25
N THR A 156 -0.26 -16.91 0.45
CA THR A 156 0.44 -16.09 -0.54
C THR A 156 0.97 -14.82 0.12
N THR A 157 2.21 -14.45 -0.18
CA THR A 157 2.87 -13.27 0.36
C THR A 157 2.92 -12.13 -0.65
N ILE A 158 2.52 -10.92 -0.23
CA ILE A 158 2.58 -9.69 -1.02
C ILE A 158 3.45 -8.67 -0.28
N LEU A 159 4.51 -8.20 -0.93
CA LEU A 159 5.33 -7.10 -0.43
C LEU A 159 5.13 -5.85 -1.29
N ASN A 160 4.83 -4.75 -0.63
CA ASN A 160 4.98 -3.41 -1.19
C ASN A 160 6.24 -2.77 -0.59
N PRO A 161 7.39 -2.72 -1.30
CA PRO A 161 8.67 -2.28 -0.76
C PRO A 161 8.75 -0.75 -0.65
N ALA A 162 7.77 -0.15 -0.01
CA ALA A 162 7.60 1.28 0.20
C ALA A 162 7.69 1.64 1.70
N PRO A 163 8.46 2.68 2.08
CA PRO A 163 9.35 3.48 1.23
C PRO A 163 10.53 2.66 0.68
N ALA A 164 11.11 3.15 -0.43
CA ALA A 164 12.24 2.49 -1.09
C ALA A 164 13.47 2.45 -0.17
N ILE A 165 13.77 1.27 0.37
CA ILE A 165 14.95 0.98 1.17
C ILE A 165 15.55 -0.35 0.73
N GLU A 166 16.85 -0.54 0.97
CA GLU A 166 17.50 -1.82 0.69
C GLU A 166 16.97 -2.93 1.60
N PHE A 167 16.84 -4.13 1.06
CA PHE A 167 16.46 -5.32 1.80
C PHE A 167 17.18 -6.57 1.28
N SER A 168 17.21 -7.60 2.09
CA SER A 168 18.00 -8.77 1.81
C SER A 168 17.37 -9.66 0.74
N ARG A 169 18.20 -10.46 0.08
CA ARG A 169 17.76 -11.47 -0.86
C ARG A 169 16.88 -12.52 -0.19
N GLU A 170 17.17 -12.86 1.07
CA GLU A 170 16.39 -13.83 1.85
C GLU A 170 14.95 -13.33 2.08
N LEU A 171 14.75 -12.03 2.28
CA LEU A 171 13.40 -11.47 2.36
C LEU A 171 12.71 -11.52 0.99
N LEU A 172 13.43 -11.17 -0.08
CA LEU A 172 12.87 -11.26 -1.43
C LEU A 172 12.46 -12.70 -1.80
N ASP A 173 13.20 -13.72 -1.36
CA ASP A 173 12.86 -15.13 -1.59
C ASP A 173 11.56 -15.56 -0.91
N LEU A 174 11.13 -14.87 0.14
CA LEU A 174 9.87 -15.11 0.85
C LEU A 174 8.65 -14.45 0.17
N VAL A 175 8.85 -13.62 -0.84
CA VAL A 175 7.80 -12.84 -1.50
C VAL A 175 7.30 -13.57 -2.74
N ASP A 176 5.99 -13.80 -2.84
CA ASP A 176 5.35 -14.35 -4.03
C ASP A 176 4.98 -13.24 -5.03
N ILE A 177 4.46 -12.12 -4.53
CA ILE A 177 4.06 -10.98 -5.34
C ILE A 177 4.73 -9.71 -4.80
N LEU A 178 5.53 -9.04 -5.64
CA LEU A 178 6.16 -7.76 -5.35
C LEU A 178 5.39 -6.67 -6.11
N ILE A 179 4.83 -5.69 -5.37
CA ILE A 179 4.09 -4.57 -5.96
C ILE A 179 4.81 -3.27 -5.60
N LEU A 180 5.28 -2.55 -6.60
CA LEU A 180 6.10 -1.35 -6.44
C LEU A 180 5.81 -0.33 -7.55
N ASN A 181 6.24 0.90 -7.36
CA ASN A 181 6.16 1.95 -8.38
C ASN A 181 7.49 2.10 -9.15
N GLU A 182 7.55 3.02 -10.11
CA GLU A 182 8.76 3.27 -10.93
C GLU A 182 9.95 3.73 -10.07
N THR A 183 9.71 4.56 -9.06
CA THR A 183 10.77 5.08 -8.18
C THR A 183 11.38 3.93 -7.35
N GLU A 184 10.53 3.08 -6.79
CA GLU A 184 10.94 1.90 -6.02
C GLU A 184 11.65 0.88 -6.91
N LEU A 185 11.15 0.66 -8.13
CA LEU A 185 11.80 -0.20 -9.11
C LEU A 185 13.20 0.33 -9.45
N GLY A 186 13.32 1.61 -9.78
CA GLY A 186 14.60 2.24 -10.10
C GLY A 186 15.61 2.13 -8.95
N PHE A 187 15.16 2.36 -7.72
CA PHE A 187 15.97 2.21 -6.52
C PHE A 187 16.50 0.79 -6.34
N LEU A 188 15.62 -0.20 -6.42
CA LEU A 188 15.98 -1.61 -6.18
C LEU A 188 16.84 -2.21 -7.28
N THR A 189 16.67 -1.76 -8.52
CA THR A 189 17.43 -2.24 -9.68
C THR A 189 18.67 -1.39 -9.97
N LYS A 190 18.86 -0.29 -9.22
CA LYS A 190 19.89 0.72 -9.46
C LYS A 190 19.87 1.26 -10.89
N THR A 191 18.64 1.37 -11.44
CA THR A 191 18.39 1.84 -12.80
C THR A 191 17.71 3.18 -12.74
N GLU A 192 18.22 4.17 -13.47
CA GLU A 192 17.53 5.45 -13.62
C GLU A 192 16.28 5.25 -14.49
N LEU A 193 15.11 5.26 -13.85
CA LEU A 193 13.80 5.16 -14.49
C LEU A 193 13.07 6.50 -14.39
N ARG A 194 12.34 6.84 -15.46
CA ARG A 194 11.52 8.05 -15.56
C ARG A 194 10.08 7.67 -15.83
N ASP A 195 9.16 8.53 -15.47
CA ASP A 195 7.72 8.37 -15.73
C ASP A 195 7.36 8.36 -17.22
N THR A 196 8.31 8.74 -18.08
CA THR A 196 8.19 8.71 -19.54
C THR A 196 8.77 7.44 -20.19
N ASP A 197 9.42 6.56 -19.40
CA ASP A 197 10.01 5.34 -19.94
C ASP A 197 8.94 4.42 -20.53
N ASP A 198 9.29 3.75 -21.62
CA ASP A 198 8.41 2.79 -22.27
C ASP A 198 8.25 1.49 -21.48
N TYR A 199 7.21 0.74 -21.74
CA TYR A 199 6.93 -0.52 -21.07
C TYR A 199 8.04 -1.57 -21.22
N PRO A 200 8.69 -1.76 -22.38
CA PRO A 200 9.82 -2.68 -22.52
C PRO A 200 10.94 -2.43 -21.53
N ARG A 201 11.33 -1.17 -21.32
CA ARG A 201 12.40 -0.80 -20.37
C ARG A 201 12.00 -1.11 -18.91
N LEU A 202 10.76 -0.81 -18.53
CA LEU A 202 10.23 -1.13 -17.20
C LEU A 202 10.15 -2.65 -16.96
N ILE A 203 9.76 -3.41 -17.98
CA ILE A 203 9.70 -4.88 -17.95
C ILE A 203 11.10 -5.46 -17.80
N GLU A 204 12.10 -4.93 -18.50
CA GLU A 204 13.48 -5.39 -18.39
C GLU A 204 14.03 -5.15 -16.98
N ALA A 205 13.82 -3.94 -16.43
CA ALA A 205 14.19 -3.64 -15.05
C ALA A 205 13.48 -4.59 -14.06
N ALA A 206 12.19 -4.83 -14.22
CA ALA A 206 11.43 -5.74 -13.37
C ALA A 206 11.94 -7.20 -13.44
N ARG A 207 12.45 -7.65 -14.61
CA ARG A 207 13.02 -8.99 -14.78
C ARG A 207 14.25 -9.22 -13.89
N SER A 208 15.02 -8.18 -13.58
CA SER A 208 16.18 -8.31 -12.70
C SER A 208 15.81 -8.67 -11.24
N LEU A 209 14.58 -8.36 -10.84
CA LEU A 209 14.01 -8.71 -9.52
C LEU A 209 13.30 -10.07 -9.54
N GLN A 210 12.99 -10.61 -10.71
CA GLN A 210 12.28 -11.89 -10.86
C GLN A 210 13.25 -13.07 -10.70
N ILE A 211 13.39 -13.56 -9.49
CA ILE A 211 14.32 -14.64 -9.12
C ILE A 211 13.97 -15.97 -9.81
N ASN A 212 12.67 -16.22 -9.93
CA ASN A 212 12.12 -17.40 -10.60
C ASN A 212 10.80 -16.98 -11.32
N LYS A 213 10.30 -17.84 -12.19
CA LYS A 213 9.10 -17.53 -12.98
C LYS A 213 7.82 -17.44 -12.16
N ASP A 214 7.78 -18.11 -11.01
CA ASP A 214 6.59 -18.13 -10.15
C ASP A 214 6.43 -16.82 -9.36
N LYS A 215 7.53 -16.03 -9.22
CA LYS A 215 7.49 -14.72 -8.59
C LYS A 215 6.84 -13.69 -9.52
N ILE A 216 5.80 -13.05 -9.04
CA ILE A 216 5.10 -11.99 -9.77
C ILE A 216 5.69 -10.64 -9.38
N ILE A 217 6.05 -9.83 -10.38
CA ILE A 217 6.46 -8.44 -10.18
C ILE A 217 5.43 -7.54 -10.85
N CYS A 218 4.83 -6.64 -10.11
CA CYS A 218 3.87 -5.67 -10.62
C CYS A 218 4.38 -4.25 -10.37
N VAL A 219 4.53 -3.46 -11.42
CA VAL A 219 4.96 -2.06 -11.37
C VAL A 219 3.76 -1.17 -11.65
N THR A 220 3.38 -0.36 -10.67
CA THR A 220 2.32 0.65 -10.82
C THR A 220 2.88 1.91 -11.45
N LEU A 221 2.18 2.46 -12.45
CA LEU A 221 2.63 3.56 -13.30
C LEU A 221 1.68 4.77 -13.25
N GLY A 222 0.99 4.96 -12.11
CA GLY A 222 0.02 6.02 -11.91
C GLY A 222 -1.06 6.02 -13.01
N LYS A 223 -1.23 7.14 -13.71
CA LYS A 223 -2.23 7.30 -14.79
C LYS A 223 -2.01 6.36 -15.97
N ARG A 224 -0.82 5.80 -16.15
CA ARG A 224 -0.50 4.84 -17.23
C ARG A 224 -0.99 3.42 -16.93
N GLY A 225 -1.36 3.11 -15.68
CA GLY A 225 -1.80 1.79 -15.24
C GLY A 225 -0.68 0.95 -14.66
N ILE A 226 -0.47 -0.26 -15.16
CA ILE A 226 0.55 -1.18 -14.65
C ILE A 226 1.28 -1.90 -15.77
N VAL A 227 2.50 -2.35 -15.45
CA VAL A 227 3.17 -3.47 -16.12
C VAL A 227 3.48 -4.55 -15.09
N ALA A 228 3.37 -5.82 -15.48
CA ALA A 228 3.68 -6.92 -14.59
C ALA A 228 4.40 -8.06 -15.32
N LEU A 229 5.16 -8.85 -14.56
CA LEU A 229 5.68 -10.14 -14.99
C LEU A 229 4.89 -11.22 -14.26
N ILE A 230 4.15 -12.02 -15.01
CA ILE A 230 3.34 -13.13 -14.50
C ILE A 230 3.77 -14.38 -15.26
N ASP A 231 4.23 -15.41 -14.55
CA ASP A 231 4.79 -16.64 -15.16
C ASP A 231 5.97 -16.35 -16.12
N GLY A 232 6.75 -15.31 -15.81
CA GLY A 232 7.84 -14.81 -16.66
C GLY A 232 7.39 -14.05 -17.91
N GLN A 233 6.08 -13.88 -18.13
CA GLN A 233 5.51 -13.20 -19.29
C GLN A 233 5.06 -11.78 -18.93
N PRO A 234 5.32 -10.78 -19.80
CA PRO A 234 4.82 -9.43 -19.59
C PRO A 234 3.30 -9.36 -19.69
N HIS A 235 2.72 -8.57 -18.82
CA HIS A 235 1.32 -8.23 -18.80
C HIS A 235 1.18 -6.72 -18.58
N THR A 236 0.28 -6.07 -19.29
CA THR A 236 0.01 -4.64 -19.17
C THR A 236 -1.48 -4.42 -19.01
N ASP A 237 -1.88 -3.57 -18.08
CA ASP A 237 -3.25 -3.08 -17.97
C ASP A 237 -3.22 -1.55 -17.91
N LEU A 238 -3.89 -0.92 -18.87
CA LEU A 238 -3.87 0.54 -19.02
C LEU A 238 -4.64 1.22 -17.88
N GLY A 239 -4.13 2.35 -17.43
CA GLY A 239 -4.79 3.20 -16.48
C GLY A 239 -6.12 3.76 -17.00
N ARG A 240 -6.95 4.22 -16.08
CA ARG A 240 -8.19 4.91 -16.39
C ARG A 240 -7.99 6.41 -16.27
N ALA A 241 -8.37 7.16 -17.29
CA ALA A 241 -8.36 8.61 -17.23
C ALA A 241 -9.46 9.10 -16.28
N VAL A 242 -9.06 9.77 -15.20
CA VAL A 242 -9.94 10.36 -14.20
C VAL A 242 -9.39 11.72 -13.77
N LYS A 243 -10.25 12.58 -13.22
CA LYS A 243 -9.80 13.81 -12.57
C LYS A 243 -9.33 13.46 -11.15
N ALA A 244 -8.02 13.40 -10.97
CA ALA A 244 -7.44 13.19 -9.65
C ALA A 244 -7.65 14.44 -8.76
N VAL A 245 -8.01 14.20 -7.51
CA VAL A 245 -8.12 15.19 -6.43
C VAL A 245 -6.92 15.04 -5.50
N ASP A 246 -6.62 13.79 -5.07
CA ASP A 246 -5.52 13.44 -4.20
C ASP A 246 -5.00 12.06 -4.58
N THR A 247 -3.71 11.91 -4.82
CA THR A 247 -3.10 10.62 -5.19
C THR A 247 -2.55 9.84 -3.99
N THR A 248 -2.68 10.39 -2.78
CA THR A 248 -2.24 9.74 -1.54
C THR A 248 -3.00 8.42 -1.34
N GLY A 249 -2.29 7.36 -1.02
CA GLY A 249 -2.87 6.05 -0.79
C GLY A 249 -3.30 5.28 -2.04
N ALA A 250 -3.11 5.81 -3.27
CA ALA A 250 -3.48 5.09 -4.51
C ALA A 250 -2.76 3.73 -4.64
N GLY A 251 -1.46 3.69 -4.31
CA GLY A 251 -0.67 2.45 -4.25
C GLY A 251 -1.19 1.48 -3.19
N ASP A 252 -1.54 2.00 -2.00
CA ASP A 252 -2.11 1.18 -0.92
C ASP A 252 -3.49 0.62 -1.30
N CYS A 253 -4.32 1.44 -1.96
CA CYS A 253 -5.59 1.00 -2.54
C CYS A 253 -5.38 -0.16 -3.53
N PHE A 254 -4.39 -0.02 -4.42
CA PHE A 254 -4.04 -1.07 -5.38
C PHE A 254 -3.62 -2.37 -4.67
N VAL A 255 -2.70 -2.30 -3.70
CA VAL A 255 -2.21 -3.48 -2.96
C VAL A 255 -3.34 -4.15 -2.18
N GLY A 256 -4.16 -3.38 -1.44
CA GLY A 256 -5.29 -3.91 -0.69
C GLY A 256 -6.34 -4.57 -1.60
N ALA A 257 -6.62 -3.96 -2.76
CA ALA A 257 -7.53 -4.53 -3.76
C ALA A 257 -7.01 -5.86 -4.34
N VAL A 258 -5.72 -5.93 -4.67
CA VAL A 258 -5.08 -7.18 -5.12
C VAL A 258 -5.24 -8.26 -4.06
N ALA A 259 -4.91 -7.94 -2.79
CA ALA A 259 -5.03 -8.88 -1.68
C ALA A 259 -6.47 -9.39 -1.50
N ALA A 260 -7.47 -8.50 -1.57
CA ALA A 260 -8.87 -8.87 -1.43
C ALA A 260 -9.34 -9.84 -2.53
N LEU A 261 -9.00 -9.54 -3.78
CA LEU A 261 -9.41 -10.36 -4.92
C LEU A 261 -8.71 -11.73 -4.93
N LEU A 262 -7.45 -11.80 -4.55
CA LEU A 262 -6.72 -13.07 -4.41
C LEU A 262 -7.28 -13.92 -3.26
N ALA A 263 -7.65 -13.31 -2.12
CA ALA A 263 -8.32 -13.99 -1.01
C ALA A 263 -9.69 -14.56 -1.43
N ASP A 264 -10.37 -13.92 -2.37
CA ASP A 264 -11.60 -14.43 -3.00
C ASP A 264 -11.35 -15.50 -4.07
N GLY A 265 -10.09 -15.89 -4.32
CA GLY A 265 -9.71 -16.91 -5.30
C GLY A 265 -9.70 -16.40 -6.76
N GLN A 266 -9.75 -15.10 -6.98
CA GLN A 266 -9.70 -14.54 -8.33
C GLN A 266 -8.30 -14.70 -8.94
N PRO A 267 -8.19 -14.93 -10.26
CA PRO A 267 -6.91 -14.96 -10.95
C PRO A 267 -6.16 -13.61 -10.82
N VAL A 268 -4.84 -13.66 -10.70
CA VAL A 268 -3.99 -12.48 -10.48
C VAL A 268 -4.17 -11.39 -11.54
N ARG A 269 -4.38 -11.76 -12.82
CA ARG A 269 -4.64 -10.78 -13.90
C ARG A 269 -5.95 -10.03 -13.67
N SER A 270 -6.98 -10.73 -13.21
CA SER A 270 -8.26 -10.13 -12.84
C SER A 270 -8.12 -9.23 -11.62
N ALA A 271 -7.36 -9.66 -10.61
CA ALA A 271 -7.07 -8.87 -9.42
C ALA A 271 -6.33 -7.57 -9.77
N PHE A 272 -5.32 -7.61 -10.63
CA PHE A 272 -4.61 -6.40 -11.08
C PHE A 272 -5.51 -5.42 -11.82
N ARG A 273 -6.32 -5.93 -12.77
CA ARG A 273 -7.27 -5.10 -13.49
C ARG A 273 -8.28 -4.42 -12.55
N TYR A 274 -8.84 -5.16 -11.61
CA TYR A 274 -9.76 -4.63 -10.61
C TYR A 274 -9.08 -3.59 -9.71
N ALA A 275 -7.87 -3.88 -9.22
CA ALA A 275 -7.09 -2.99 -8.39
C ALA A 275 -6.74 -1.67 -9.10
N ASN A 276 -6.41 -1.72 -10.38
CA ASN A 276 -6.16 -0.52 -11.19
C ASN A 276 -7.39 0.40 -11.26
N ILE A 277 -8.59 -0.19 -11.37
CA ILE A 277 -9.85 0.57 -11.33
C ILE A 277 -10.13 1.08 -9.92
N ALA A 278 -9.95 0.27 -8.86
CA ALA A 278 -10.12 0.70 -7.48
C ALA A 278 -9.22 1.90 -7.15
N ALA A 279 -7.94 1.86 -7.54
CA ALA A 279 -7.02 2.97 -7.38
C ALA A 279 -7.48 4.23 -8.15
N SER A 280 -8.08 4.07 -9.35
CA SER A 280 -8.63 5.20 -10.11
C SER A 280 -9.85 5.84 -9.44
N VAL A 281 -10.63 5.10 -8.66
CA VAL A 281 -11.72 5.65 -7.85
C VAL A 281 -11.18 6.35 -6.60
N CYS A 282 -10.18 5.74 -5.95
CA CYS A 282 -9.52 6.27 -4.76
C CYS A 282 -8.99 7.69 -4.98
N VAL A 283 -8.24 7.94 -6.05
CA VAL A 283 -7.62 9.26 -6.33
C VAL A 283 -8.59 10.40 -6.59
N GLN A 284 -9.87 10.16 -6.68
CA GLN A 284 -10.91 11.19 -6.87
C GLN A 284 -11.41 11.80 -5.55
N ARG A 285 -10.81 11.42 -4.42
CA ARG A 285 -11.19 11.87 -3.06
C ARG A 285 -9.95 12.28 -2.27
N MET A 286 -10.16 13.12 -1.25
CA MET A 286 -9.11 13.53 -0.32
C MET A 286 -8.77 12.42 0.69
N GLY A 287 -7.50 12.36 1.07
CA GLY A 287 -6.96 11.49 2.10
C GLY A 287 -6.64 10.08 1.61
N ALA A 288 -5.90 9.31 2.41
CA ALA A 288 -5.48 7.94 2.10
C ALA A 288 -6.56 6.91 2.49
N ALA A 289 -6.58 6.44 3.75
CA ALA A 289 -7.55 5.44 4.19
C ALA A 289 -9.03 5.86 3.99
N PRO A 290 -9.43 7.13 4.22
CA PRO A 290 -10.82 7.55 3.98
C PRO A 290 -11.26 7.47 2.52
N SER A 291 -10.34 7.61 1.56
CA SER A 291 -10.63 7.60 0.11
C SER A 291 -10.84 6.20 -0.48
N MET A 292 -10.52 5.13 0.26
CA MET A 292 -10.63 3.76 -0.22
C MET A 292 -12.05 3.42 -0.69
N PRO A 293 -12.21 2.86 -1.91
CA PRO A 293 -13.53 2.59 -2.47
C PRO A 293 -14.17 1.33 -1.89
N THR A 294 -15.48 1.27 -1.99
CA THR A 294 -16.29 0.07 -1.73
C THR A 294 -16.41 -0.81 -2.98
N VAL A 295 -16.85 -2.07 -2.81
CA VAL A 295 -17.17 -2.98 -3.92
C VAL A 295 -18.18 -2.35 -4.89
N ALA A 296 -19.21 -1.68 -4.38
CA ALA A 296 -20.26 -1.05 -5.21
C ALA A 296 -19.67 0.03 -6.13
N GLU A 297 -18.83 0.91 -5.58
CA GLU A 297 -18.20 2.01 -6.33
C GLU A 297 -17.24 1.50 -7.41
N VAL A 298 -16.47 0.44 -7.11
CA VAL A 298 -15.59 -0.16 -8.12
C VAL A 298 -16.41 -0.88 -9.20
N SER A 299 -17.50 -1.55 -8.83
CA SER A 299 -18.40 -2.21 -9.79
C SER A 299 -19.07 -1.22 -10.72
N GLU A 300 -19.51 -0.06 -10.22
CA GLU A 300 -20.02 1.04 -11.02
C GLU A 300 -18.96 1.55 -12.00
N ALA A 301 -17.75 1.77 -11.49
CA ALA A 301 -16.63 2.21 -12.31
C ALA A 301 -16.25 1.19 -13.39
N LEU A 302 -16.34 -0.11 -13.12
CA LEU A 302 -16.14 -1.19 -14.09
C LEU A 302 -17.20 -1.16 -15.21
N SER A 303 -18.46 -0.89 -14.84
CA SER A 303 -19.60 -0.87 -15.77
C SER A 303 -19.64 0.38 -16.64
N ALA A 304 -19.06 1.49 -16.18
CA ALA A 304 -19.00 2.72 -16.95
C ALA A 304 -18.09 2.54 -18.19
N ARG A 305 -18.61 2.84 -19.37
CA ARG A 305 -17.84 2.75 -20.62
C ARG A 305 -16.58 3.62 -20.52
N ARG A 306 -15.44 3.10 -21.01
CA ARG A 306 -14.22 3.90 -21.18
C ARG A 306 -14.57 5.11 -22.05
N PRO A 307 -14.13 6.34 -21.68
CA PRO A 307 -14.24 7.49 -22.60
C PRO A 307 -13.56 7.15 -23.94
N PRO A 308 -14.11 7.60 -25.08
CA PRO A 308 -13.61 7.23 -26.42
C PRO A 308 -12.18 7.71 -26.75
N GLU A 309 -11.55 8.52 -25.93
CA GLU A 309 -10.30 9.22 -26.23
C GLU A 309 -9.01 8.44 -25.90
N TYR A 310 -9.08 7.26 -25.33
CA TYR A 310 -7.88 6.46 -25.04
C TYR A 310 -7.69 5.34 -26.08
N ARG A 311 -7.28 5.74 -27.33
CA ARG A 311 -6.63 4.79 -28.24
C ARG A 311 -5.15 4.76 -27.88
N ALA A 312 -4.65 3.57 -27.50
CA ALA A 312 -3.23 3.34 -27.33
C ALA A 312 -2.47 3.69 -28.62
N PRO A 313 -1.26 4.25 -28.52
CA PRO A 313 -0.39 4.44 -29.68
C PRO A 313 0.03 3.10 -30.30
#